data_82bb1894d0de8bf8d7660e69f6233233
#
_entry.id   82bb1894d0de8bf8d7660e69f6233233
#
_cell.length_a   1.000
_cell.length_b   1.000
_cell.length_c   1.000
_cell.angle_alpha   90.00
_cell.angle_beta   90.00
_cell.angle_gamma   90.00
#
_symmetry.space_group_name_H-M   'P 1'
#
loop_
_entity.id
_entity.type
_entity.pdbx_description
1 polymer ?
#
loop_
_entity_poly.entity_id
_entity_poly.type
_entity_poly.pdbx_seq_one_letter_code
_entity_poly.pdbx_strand_id
1 'polypeptide(L)'
;MYVEMKQINKTFDGFHASRDVSFGVEKGHLAALLGPSGSGKTTILRMIAGLDKPDSGDILIDGKRVNDVPGSKRGIGFVFQNYALFRYMTVADNIAFGLEVQKKSKAEIKSRVEELLELVSMEELGKRYPHQLSGGQKQRVAFARALAPNPQLLLLDEPFAAIDAKVRRELRTWLKEMIGQVKVTSIFVTHDQEEAVEVADTVIVTNQGRIEQVGTPEEVCRQPKTEFVREFIDSERFEAMAAVRGKQIRQ
;
A
#
# COMPACT_ATOMS: atom_id res chain seq x y z
N MET A 1 14.28 8.93 6.84
CA MET A 1 12.86 8.58 6.62
C MET A 1 12.37 9.29 5.36
N TYR A 2 11.54 8.60 4.55
CA TYR A 2 10.92 9.20 3.36
C TYR A 2 9.50 9.68 3.64
N VAL A 3 8.71 8.87 4.35
CA VAL A 3 7.41 9.29 4.90
C VAL A 3 7.55 9.37 6.40
N GLU A 4 7.07 10.46 7.02
CA GLU A 4 7.03 10.61 8.46
C GLU A 4 5.67 11.14 8.90
N MET A 5 5.11 10.50 9.91
CA MET A 5 3.96 11.01 10.66
C MET A 5 4.43 11.40 12.06
N LYS A 6 4.09 12.61 12.50
CA LYS A 6 4.53 13.17 13.78
C LYS A 6 3.31 13.63 14.58
N GLN A 7 3.00 12.92 15.67
CA GLN A 7 1.93 13.24 16.63
C GLN A 7 0.57 13.49 15.97
N ILE A 8 0.22 12.65 14.96
CA ILE A 8 -1.02 12.79 14.21
C ILE A 8 -2.22 12.40 15.04
N ASN A 9 -3.18 13.30 15.08
CA ASN A 9 -4.50 13.07 15.68
C ASN A 9 -5.60 13.25 14.63
N LYS A 10 -6.63 12.39 14.70
CA LYS A 10 -7.81 12.45 13.84
C LYS A 10 -9.04 11.92 14.57
N THR A 11 -10.09 12.72 14.58
CA THR A 11 -11.38 12.38 15.18
C THR A 11 -12.49 12.55 14.14
N PHE A 12 -13.45 11.63 14.12
CA PHE A 12 -14.68 11.71 13.35
C PHE A 12 -15.85 11.50 14.31
N ASP A 13 -16.74 12.47 14.42
CA ASP A 13 -17.96 12.40 15.25
C ASP A 13 -17.74 11.79 16.63
N GLY A 14 -16.67 12.21 17.30
CA GLY A 14 -16.29 11.72 18.63
C GLY A 14 -15.47 10.42 18.64
N PHE A 15 -15.33 9.74 17.51
CA PHE A 15 -14.47 8.56 17.38
C PHE A 15 -13.04 8.97 17.02
N HIS A 16 -12.09 8.62 17.89
CA HIS A 16 -10.66 8.88 17.65
C HIS A 16 -10.06 7.83 16.72
N ALA A 17 -9.98 8.13 15.43
CA ALA A 17 -9.38 7.25 14.42
C ALA A 17 -7.84 7.22 14.48
N SER A 18 -7.21 8.29 14.99
CA SER A 18 -5.77 8.36 15.26
C SER A 18 -5.52 9.16 16.52
N ARG A 19 -4.62 8.65 17.39
CA ARG A 19 -4.25 9.24 18.69
C ARG A 19 -2.73 9.26 18.80
N ASP A 20 -2.14 10.43 18.64
CA ASP A 20 -0.69 10.66 18.75
C ASP A 20 0.14 9.69 17.87
N VAL A 21 -0.32 9.45 16.65
CA VAL A 21 0.30 8.51 15.71
C VAL A 21 1.61 9.08 15.21
N SER A 22 2.71 8.36 15.48
CA SER A 22 4.05 8.74 15.05
C SER A 22 4.79 7.51 14.52
N PHE A 23 5.25 7.57 13.27
CA PHE A 23 6.11 6.55 12.65
C PHE A 23 6.81 7.11 11.41
N GLY A 24 7.79 6.36 10.90
CA GLY A 24 8.45 6.69 9.64
C GLY A 24 8.67 5.47 8.76
N VAL A 25 8.75 5.70 7.44
CA VAL A 25 9.06 4.70 6.41
C VAL A 25 10.27 5.16 5.63
N GLU A 26 11.23 4.28 5.45
CA GLU A 26 12.45 4.55 4.67
C GLU A 26 12.16 4.57 3.17
N LYS A 27 13.00 5.28 2.43
CA LYS A 27 12.89 5.36 0.97
C LYS A 27 13.11 3.98 0.33
N GLY A 28 12.22 3.60 -0.57
CA GLY A 28 12.28 2.33 -1.28
C GLY A 28 11.82 1.12 -0.46
N HIS A 29 11.42 1.31 0.81
CA HIS A 29 10.88 0.24 1.65
C HIS A 29 9.39 0.02 1.40
N LEU A 30 8.96 -1.21 1.61
CA LEU A 30 7.58 -1.61 1.65
C LEU A 30 7.15 -1.81 3.11
N ALA A 31 6.30 -0.92 3.61
CA ALA A 31 5.79 -0.98 4.98
C ALA A 31 4.36 -1.51 5.02
N ALA A 32 4.06 -2.36 6.01
CA ALA A 32 2.70 -2.83 6.31
C ALA A 32 2.13 -2.09 7.53
N LEU A 33 0.97 -1.48 7.38
CA LEU A 33 0.12 -1.06 8.50
C LEU A 33 -0.77 -2.26 8.88
N LEU A 34 -0.44 -2.92 9.97
CA LEU A 34 -1.08 -4.15 10.45
C LEU A 34 -1.91 -3.87 11.71
N GLY A 35 -3.10 -4.46 11.82
CA GLY A 35 -3.93 -4.35 13.01
C GLY A 35 -5.38 -4.78 12.77
N PRO A 36 -6.20 -4.90 13.80
CA PRO A 36 -7.59 -5.31 13.69
C PRO A 36 -8.43 -4.29 12.90
N SER A 37 -9.60 -4.72 12.45
CA SER A 37 -10.56 -3.83 11.80
C SER A 37 -10.93 -2.67 12.74
N GLY A 38 -11.05 -1.45 12.20
CA GLY A 38 -11.35 -0.25 12.99
C GLY A 38 -10.16 0.35 13.75
N SER A 39 -8.93 -0.17 13.63
CA SER A 39 -7.74 0.40 14.29
C SER A 39 -7.20 1.70 13.66
N GLY A 40 -7.86 2.26 12.64
CA GLY A 40 -7.49 3.55 12.04
C GLY A 40 -6.57 3.46 10.82
N LYS A 41 -6.19 2.27 10.33
CA LYS A 41 -5.24 2.07 9.24
C LYS A 41 -5.59 2.80 7.94
N THR A 42 -6.80 2.59 7.44
CA THR A 42 -7.29 3.27 6.22
C THR A 42 -7.31 4.79 6.40
N THR A 43 -7.65 5.29 7.59
CA THR A 43 -7.61 6.72 7.90
C THR A 43 -6.19 7.28 7.82
N ILE A 44 -5.21 6.56 8.39
CA ILE A 44 -3.78 6.91 8.30
C ILE A 44 -3.36 6.98 6.82
N LEU A 45 -3.69 5.95 6.03
CA LEU A 45 -3.34 5.90 4.61
C LEU A 45 -3.97 7.07 3.83
N ARG A 46 -5.25 7.39 4.11
CA ARG A 46 -5.98 8.50 3.48
C ARG A 46 -5.39 9.86 3.84
N MET A 47 -4.93 10.04 5.08
CA MET A 47 -4.25 11.28 5.49
C MET A 47 -2.90 11.46 4.77
N ILE A 48 -2.11 10.40 4.61
CA ILE A 48 -0.87 10.43 3.82
C ILE A 48 -1.19 10.78 2.37
N ALA A 49 -2.25 10.20 1.80
CA ALA A 49 -2.70 10.48 0.43
C ALA A 49 -3.23 11.91 0.23
N GLY A 50 -3.59 12.62 1.30
CA GLY A 50 -4.24 13.93 1.23
C GLY A 50 -5.72 13.86 0.85
N LEU A 51 -6.36 12.71 1.08
CA LEU A 51 -7.81 12.50 0.96
C LEU A 51 -8.53 12.94 2.22
N ASP A 52 -7.88 12.82 3.38
CA ASP A 52 -8.33 13.35 4.66
C ASP A 52 -7.26 14.27 5.26
N LYS A 53 -7.67 15.24 6.07
CA LYS A 53 -6.74 16.10 6.82
C LYS A 53 -6.62 15.62 8.27
N PRO A 54 -5.41 15.58 8.87
CA PRO A 54 -5.27 15.41 10.31
C PRO A 54 -5.83 16.62 11.04
N ASP A 55 -6.28 16.43 12.28
CA ASP A 55 -6.73 17.51 13.16
C ASP A 55 -5.54 18.22 13.82
N SER A 56 -4.46 17.46 14.08
CA SER A 56 -3.17 18.00 14.56
C SER A 56 -2.01 17.08 14.15
N GLY A 57 -0.77 17.56 14.33
CA GLY A 57 0.45 16.87 13.95
C GLY A 57 0.89 17.16 12.52
N ASP A 58 2.00 16.57 12.10
CA ASP A 58 2.61 16.83 10.81
C ASP A 58 2.84 15.55 9.99
N ILE A 59 2.52 15.61 8.71
CA ILE A 59 2.85 14.59 7.72
C ILE A 59 3.94 15.14 6.82
N LEU A 60 5.07 14.44 6.74
CA LEU A 60 6.17 14.81 5.87
C LEU A 60 6.39 13.72 4.81
N ILE A 61 6.65 14.16 3.57
CA ILE A 61 7.09 13.31 2.46
C ILE A 61 8.35 13.93 1.89
N ASP A 62 9.42 13.15 1.84
CA ASP A 62 10.75 13.61 1.43
C ASP A 62 11.19 14.88 2.19
N GLY A 63 10.99 14.87 3.51
CA GLY A 63 11.31 15.97 4.43
C GLY A 63 10.41 17.20 4.32
N LYS A 64 9.42 17.21 3.42
CA LYS A 64 8.50 18.35 3.21
C LYS A 64 7.16 18.08 3.89
N ARG A 65 6.69 19.05 4.67
CA ARG A 65 5.35 19.01 5.27
C ARG A 65 4.28 19.10 4.17
N VAL A 66 3.34 18.14 4.18
CA VAL A 66 2.33 18.02 3.11
C VAL A 66 0.87 18.17 3.58
N ASN A 67 0.62 18.55 4.85
CA ASN A 67 -0.74 18.65 5.39
C ASN A 67 -1.68 19.50 4.53
N ASP A 68 -1.17 20.58 3.96
CA ASP A 68 -1.92 21.54 3.15
C ASP A 68 -1.72 21.37 1.63
N VAL A 69 -0.97 20.34 1.24
CA VAL A 69 -0.75 19.99 -0.17
C VAL A 69 -1.88 19.07 -0.63
N PRO A 70 -2.64 19.42 -1.69
CA PRO A 70 -3.66 18.55 -2.25
C PRO A 70 -3.08 17.20 -2.68
N GLY A 71 -3.83 16.10 -2.50
CA GLY A 71 -3.37 14.75 -2.85
C GLY A 71 -2.85 14.62 -4.28
N SER A 72 -3.49 15.29 -5.24
CA SER A 72 -3.06 15.31 -6.66
C SER A 72 -1.67 15.92 -6.89
N LYS A 73 -1.13 16.66 -5.93
CA LYS A 73 0.22 17.29 -6.00
C LYS A 73 1.25 16.61 -5.10
N ARG A 74 0.90 15.52 -4.40
CA ARG A 74 1.82 14.80 -3.51
C ARG A 74 2.68 13.76 -4.23
N GLY A 75 2.47 13.50 -5.51
CA GLY A 75 3.22 12.48 -6.27
C GLY A 75 2.95 11.05 -5.81
N ILE A 76 1.72 10.76 -5.41
CA ILE A 76 1.29 9.49 -4.81
C ILE A 76 0.44 8.69 -5.80
N GLY A 77 0.74 7.40 -5.92
CA GLY A 77 -0.16 6.41 -6.50
C GLY A 77 -1.02 5.78 -5.39
N PHE A 78 -2.31 5.62 -5.63
CA PHE A 78 -3.24 5.03 -4.67
C PHE A 78 -4.02 3.86 -5.28
N VAL A 79 -4.00 2.71 -4.61
CA VAL A 79 -4.81 1.52 -4.94
C VAL A 79 -5.86 1.36 -3.86
N PHE A 80 -7.13 1.48 -4.25
CA PHE A 80 -8.28 1.33 -3.34
C PHE A 80 -8.64 -0.15 -3.18
N GLN A 81 -9.21 -0.50 -2.03
CA GLN A 81 -9.68 -1.86 -1.69
C GLN A 81 -10.61 -2.48 -2.75
N ASN A 82 -11.48 -1.68 -3.34
CA ASN A 82 -12.41 -2.10 -4.40
C ASN A 82 -11.85 -1.87 -5.81
N TYR A 83 -10.54 -1.66 -5.93
CA TYR A 83 -9.80 -1.34 -7.16
C TYR A 83 -10.19 -0.01 -7.82
N ALA A 84 -11.40 0.48 -7.65
CA ALA A 84 -11.96 1.71 -8.20
C ALA A 84 -11.67 1.91 -9.71
N LEU A 85 -11.73 0.83 -10.51
CA LEU A 85 -11.53 0.91 -11.96
C LEU A 85 -12.72 1.62 -12.62
N PHE A 86 -12.42 2.42 -13.63
CA PHE A 86 -13.43 3.08 -14.46
C PHE A 86 -14.12 2.03 -15.35
N ARG A 87 -15.38 1.74 -15.07
CA ARG A 87 -16.14 0.61 -15.65
C ARG A 87 -16.34 0.70 -17.15
N TYR A 88 -16.39 1.91 -17.69
CA TYR A 88 -16.63 2.22 -19.10
C TYR A 88 -15.34 2.51 -19.88
N MET A 89 -14.19 2.33 -19.26
CA MET A 89 -12.87 2.45 -19.87
C MET A 89 -12.25 1.06 -20.02
N THR A 90 -11.50 0.86 -21.11
CA THR A 90 -10.69 -0.35 -21.28
C THR A 90 -9.58 -0.43 -20.22
N VAL A 91 -8.87 -1.55 -20.17
CA VAL A 91 -7.67 -1.70 -19.33
C VAL A 91 -6.63 -0.64 -19.68
N ALA A 92 -6.34 -0.48 -20.98
CA ALA A 92 -5.39 0.53 -21.47
C ALA A 92 -5.81 1.96 -21.10
N ASP A 93 -7.10 2.30 -21.25
CA ASP A 93 -7.61 3.63 -20.90
C ASP A 93 -7.56 3.88 -19.37
N ASN A 94 -7.86 2.85 -18.56
CA ASN A 94 -7.70 2.94 -17.11
C ASN A 94 -6.26 3.30 -16.71
N ILE A 95 -5.28 2.66 -17.35
CA ILE A 95 -3.85 2.93 -17.10
C ILE A 95 -3.46 4.32 -17.62
N ALA A 96 -3.95 4.70 -18.80
CA ALA A 96 -3.65 5.97 -19.44
C ALA A 96 -4.21 7.19 -18.69
N PHE A 97 -5.32 7.03 -17.96
CA PHE A 97 -6.10 8.12 -17.39
C PHE A 97 -5.28 9.18 -16.63
N GLY A 98 -4.39 8.74 -15.75
CA GLY A 98 -3.54 9.66 -14.97
C GLY A 98 -2.58 10.48 -15.84
N LEU A 99 -2.08 9.89 -16.93
CA LEU A 99 -1.20 10.55 -17.89
C LEU A 99 -1.94 11.56 -18.77
N GLU A 100 -3.18 11.26 -19.12
CA GLU A 100 -4.07 12.18 -19.86
C GLU A 100 -4.39 13.41 -19.01
N VAL A 101 -4.70 13.22 -17.72
CA VAL A 101 -4.89 14.33 -16.76
C VAL A 101 -3.64 15.20 -16.66
N GLN A 102 -2.45 14.60 -16.72
CA GLN A 102 -1.16 15.30 -16.77
C GLN A 102 -0.87 15.94 -18.14
N LYS A 103 -1.75 15.77 -19.13
CA LYS A 103 -1.59 16.30 -20.50
C LYS A 103 -0.31 15.81 -21.21
N LYS A 104 0.09 14.56 -20.96
CA LYS A 104 1.19 13.92 -21.66
C LYS A 104 0.86 13.72 -23.14
N SER A 105 1.88 13.66 -24.00
CA SER A 105 1.69 13.40 -25.42
C SER A 105 1.14 11.99 -25.66
N LYS A 106 0.41 11.79 -26.77
CA LYS A 106 -0.13 10.48 -27.16
C LYS A 106 0.95 9.40 -27.28
N ALA A 107 2.15 9.77 -27.75
CA ALA A 107 3.28 8.86 -27.87
C ALA A 107 3.80 8.40 -26.50
N GLU A 108 3.99 9.34 -25.55
CA GLU A 108 4.40 9.03 -24.16
C GLU A 108 3.35 8.14 -23.47
N ILE A 109 2.05 8.46 -23.61
CA ILE A 109 0.97 7.68 -23.03
C ILE A 109 1.00 6.25 -23.57
N LYS A 110 1.08 6.09 -24.90
CA LYS A 110 1.11 4.77 -25.54
C LYS A 110 2.28 3.94 -25.04
N SER A 111 3.49 4.50 -25.08
CA SER A 111 4.70 3.80 -24.62
C SER A 111 4.62 3.39 -23.16
N ARG A 112 4.13 4.29 -22.28
CA ARG A 112 4.01 3.99 -20.84
C ARG A 112 2.93 2.96 -20.55
N VAL A 113 1.81 2.97 -21.29
CA VAL A 113 0.74 1.96 -21.14
C VAL A 113 1.25 0.59 -21.57
N GLU A 114 1.99 0.48 -22.69
CA GLU A 114 2.59 -0.77 -23.17
C GLU A 114 3.57 -1.33 -22.13
N GLU A 115 4.49 -0.51 -21.63
CA GLU A 115 5.43 -0.88 -20.57
C GLU A 115 4.71 -1.41 -19.30
N LEU A 116 3.64 -0.73 -18.86
CA LEU A 116 2.92 -1.13 -17.67
C LEU A 116 2.06 -2.38 -17.88
N LEU A 117 1.50 -2.58 -19.06
CA LEU A 117 0.81 -3.83 -19.40
C LEU A 117 1.77 -5.02 -19.35
N GLU A 118 2.99 -4.87 -19.86
CA GLU A 118 4.05 -5.87 -19.75
C GLU A 118 4.43 -6.12 -18.28
N LEU A 119 4.70 -5.06 -17.50
CA LEU A 119 5.06 -5.15 -16.09
C LEU A 119 4.02 -5.96 -15.25
N VAL A 120 2.73 -5.82 -15.57
CA VAL A 120 1.66 -6.53 -14.85
C VAL A 120 1.19 -7.80 -15.56
N SER A 121 1.85 -8.23 -16.64
CA SER A 121 1.53 -9.42 -17.48
C SER A 121 0.08 -9.39 -17.99
N MET A 122 -0.30 -8.28 -18.62
CA MET A 122 -1.65 -8.02 -19.12
C MET A 122 -1.66 -7.52 -20.57
N GLU A 123 -0.60 -7.77 -21.36
CA GLU A 123 -0.37 -7.25 -22.72
C GLU A 123 -1.55 -7.51 -23.65
N GLU A 124 -2.08 -8.73 -23.63
CA GLU A 124 -3.20 -9.13 -24.48
C GLU A 124 -4.56 -8.62 -24.01
N LEU A 125 -4.64 -8.07 -22.80
CA LEU A 125 -5.88 -7.67 -22.16
C LEU A 125 -6.15 -6.16 -22.23
N GLY A 126 -5.27 -5.39 -22.87
CA GLY A 126 -5.36 -3.94 -22.96
C GLY A 126 -6.70 -3.40 -23.48
N LYS A 127 -7.37 -4.13 -24.38
CA LYS A 127 -8.67 -3.77 -24.99
C LYS A 127 -9.88 -4.25 -24.18
N ARG A 128 -9.69 -5.04 -23.13
CA ARG A 128 -10.80 -5.54 -22.30
C ARG A 128 -11.30 -4.49 -21.33
N TYR A 129 -12.55 -4.68 -20.88
CA TYR A 129 -13.18 -3.86 -19.85
C TYR A 129 -13.09 -4.52 -18.48
N PRO A 130 -13.19 -3.76 -17.37
CA PRO A 130 -13.09 -4.31 -16.02
C PRO A 130 -14.05 -5.46 -15.70
N HIS A 131 -15.26 -5.48 -16.26
CA HIS A 131 -16.22 -6.56 -16.05
C HIS A 131 -15.81 -7.90 -16.67
N GLN A 132 -14.85 -7.90 -17.59
CA GLN A 132 -14.30 -9.08 -18.27
C GLN A 132 -13.08 -9.66 -17.54
N LEU A 133 -12.67 -9.08 -16.42
CA LEU A 133 -11.45 -9.44 -15.70
C LEU A 133 -11.76 -10.19 -14.40
N SER A 134 -10.87 -11.12 -14.03
CA SER A 134 -10.86 -11.72 -12.68
C SER A 134 -10.49 -10.70 -11.61
N GLY A 135 -10.71 -11.02 -10.33
CA GLY A 135 -10.33 -10.15 -9.21
C GLY A 135 -8.83 -9.81 -9.22
N GLY A 136 -7.96 -10.80 -9.39
CA GLY A 136 -6.52 -10.58 -9.48
C GLY A 136 -6.09 -9.74 -10.69
N GLN A 137 -6.75 -9.92 -11.85
CA GLN A 137 -6.51 -9.09 -13.02
C GLN A 137 -6.92 -7.63 -12.78
N LYS A 138 -8.09 -7.39 -12.16
CA LYS A 138 -8.53 -6.04 -11.78
C LYS A 138 -7.52 -5.37 -10.86
N GLN A 139 -6.98 -6.11 -9.92
CA GLN A 139 -5.97 -5.61 -9.01
C GLN A 139 -4.70 -5.20 -9.76
N ARG A 140 -4.17 -6.06 -10.65
CA ARG A 140 -2.99 -5.73 -11.47
C ARG A 140 -3.20 -4.47 -12.31
N VAL A 141 -4.39 -4.29 -12.89
CA VAL A 141 -4.74 -3.05 -13.62
C VAL A 141 -4.77 -1.84 -12.70
N ALA A 142 -5.31 -1.97 -11.47
CA ALA A 142 -5.32 -0.87 -10.50
C ALA A 142 -3.89 -0.47 -10.09
N PHE A 143 -2.98 -1.44 -9.94
CA PHE A 143 -1.56 -1.18 -9.73
C PHE A 143 -0.92 -0.44 -10.91
N ALA A 144 -1.09 -0.94 -12.12
CA ALA A 144 -0.56 -0.32 -13.33
C ALA A 144 -1.05 1.13 -13.45
N ARG A 145 -2.34 1.38 -13.20
CA ARG A 145 -2.93 2.73 -13.18
C ARG A 145 -2.27 3.62 -12.13
N ALA A 146 -2.06 3.11 -10.91
CA ALA A 146 -1.42 3.86 -9.85
C ALA A 146 0.04 4.19 -10.14
N LEU A 147 0.75 3.31 -10.87
CA LEU A 147 2.15 3.49 -11.28
C LEU A 147 2.32 4.37 -12.54
N ALA A 148 1.26 4.53 -13.35
CA ALA A 148 1.37 5.23 -14.63
C ALA A 148 1.95 6.65 -14.50
N PRO A 149 1.54 7.49 -13.53
CA PRO A 149 2.11 8.83 -13.33
C PRO A 149 3.53 8.86 -12.79
N ASN A 150 4.19 7.71 -12.63
CA ASN A 150 5.51 7.56 -12.02
C ASN A 150 5.58 8.13 -10.59
N PRO A 151 4.77 7.60 -9.65
CA PRO A 151 4.70 8.11 -8.29
C PRO A 151 5.99 7.82 -7.52
N GLN A 152 6.28 8.66 -6.52
CA GLN A 152 7.38 8.46 -5.59
C GLN A 152 6.94 7.66 -4.34
N LEU A 153 5.65 7.56 -4.10
CA LEU A 153 5.02 6.83 -3.00
C LEU A 153 3.80 6.08 -3.52
N LEU A 154 3.69 4.80 -3.18
CA LEU A 154 2.53 3.95 -3.51
C LEU A 154 1.79 3.57 -2.22
N LEU A 155 0.50 3.84 -2.19
CA LEU A 155 -0.38 3.53 -1.07
C LEU A 155 -1.42 2.50 -1.49
N LEU A 156 -1.59 1.44 -0.69
CA LEU A 156 -2.42 0.29 -1.02
C LEU A 156 -3.37 -0.01 0.14
N ASP A 157 -4.66 0.17 -0.08
CA ASP A 157 -5.68 -0.08 0.92
C ASP A 157 -6.23 -1.50 0.77
N GLU A 158 -5.86 -2.40 1.68
CA GLU A 158 -6.22 -3.83 1.68
C GLU A 158 -6.07 -4.50 0.31
N PRO A 159 -4.86 -4.50 -0.29
CA PRO A 159 -4.67 -4.92 -1.68
C PRO A 159 -5.02 -6.38 -1.94
N PHE A 160 -5.11 -7.23 -0.93
CA PHE A 160 -5.38 -8.65 -1.06
C PHE A 160 -6.77 -9.07 -0.56
N ALA A 161 -7.61 -8.10 -0.16
CA ALA A 161 -8.98 -8.39 0.26
C ALA A 161 -9.84 -8.87 -0.92
N ALA A 162 -10.87 -9.67 -0.62
CA ALA A 162 -11.84 -10.18 -1.59
C ALA A 162 -11.27 -11.04 -2.73
N ILE A 163 -10.11 -11.69 -2.50
CA ILE A 163 -9.45 -12.62 -3.43
C ILE A 163 -9.36 -14.01 -2.78
N ASP A 164 -9.57 -15.07 -3.57
CA ASP A 164 -9.41 -16.43 -3.07
C ASP A 164 -7.97 -16.73 -2.60
N ALA A 165 -7.83 -17.70 -1.68
CA ALA A 165 -6.56 -17.96 -0.99
C ALA A 165 -5.39 -18.32 -1.93
N LYS A 166 -5.66 -19.04 -3.04
CA LYS A 166 -4.62 -19.44 -4.01
C LYS A 166 -4.12 -18.23 -4.77
N VAL A 167 -5.02 -17.44 -5.35
CA VAL A 167 -4.68 -16.24 -6.12
C VAL A 167 -4.05 -15.18 -5.21
N ARG A 168 -4.46 -15.09 -3.93
CA ARG A 168 -3.89 -14.18 -2.93
C ARG A 168 -2.39 -14.44 -2.73
N ARG A 169 -1.97 -15.71 -2.61
CA ARG A 169 -0.54 -16.06 -2.47
C ARG A 169 0.27 -15.65 -3.70
N GLU A 170 -0.23 -15.95 -4.89
CA GLU A 170 0.42 -15.56 -6.15
C GLU A 170 0.56 -14.04 -6.26
N LEU A 171 -0.46 -13.29 -5.85
CA LEU A 171 -0.44 -11.83 -5.86
C LEU A 171 0.51 -11.22 -4.83
N ARG A 172 0.68 -11.83 -3.64
CA ARG A 172 1.66 -11.36 -2.65
C ARG A 172 3.07 -11.46 -3.20
N THR A 173 3.43 -12.61 -3.77
CA THR A 173 4.74 -12.82 -4.40
C THR A 173 4.96 -11.83 -5.54
N TRP A 174 3.99 -11.73 -6.46
CA TRP A 174 4.04 -10.79 -7.57
C TRP A 174 4.18 -9.33 -7.11
N LEU A 175 3.43 -8.90 -6.09
CA LEU A 175 3.51 -7.52 -5.59
C LEU A 175 4.91 -7.21 -5.05
N LYS A 176 5.47 -8.13 -4.27
CA LYS A 176 6.81 -7.97 -3.70
C LYS A 176 7.87 -7.83 -4.78
N GLU A 177 7.83 -8.70 -5.79
CA GLU A 177 8.75 -8.67 -6.92
C GLU A 177 8.61 -7.37 -7.72
N MET A 178 7.38 -6.97 -8.03
CA MET A 178 7.07 -5.75 -8.79
C MET A 178 7.55 -4.50 -8.05
N ILE A 179 7.28 -4.36 -6.74
CA ILE A 179 7.75 -3.21 -5.96
C ILE A 179 9.28 -3.20 -5.89
N GLY A 180 9.92 -4.37 -5.75
CA GLY A 180 11.37 -4.51 -5.78
C GLY A 180 11.99 -4.07 -7.11
N GLN A 181 11.33 -4.35 -8.24
CA GLN A 181 11.76 -3.90 -9.57
C GLN A 181 11.62 -2.38 -9.75
N VAL A 182 10.45 -1.83 -9.37
CA VAL A 182 10.13 -0.40 -9.54
C VAL A 182 10.84 0.47 -8.49
N LYS A 183 11.24 -0.10 -7.35
CA LYS A 183 11.90 0.57 -6.21
C LYS A 183 11.12 1.78 -5.67
N VAL A 184 9.80 1.74 -5.76
CA VAL A 184 8.92 2.78 -5.21
C VAL A 184 8.69 2.55 -3.72
N THR A 185 8.78 3.61 -2.91
CA THR A 185 8.39 3.53 -1.49
C THR A 185 6.91 3.17 -1.40
N SER A 186 6.56 2.20 -0.58
CA SER A 186 5.19 1.70 -0.56
C SER A 186 4.69 1.48 0.87
N ILE A 187 3.40 1.76 1.08
CA ILE A 187 2.71 1.46 2.35
C ILE A 187 1.42 0.74 2.00
N PHE A 188 1.19 -0.43 2.58
CA PHE A 188 -0.08 -1.13 2.44
C PHE A 188 -0.75 -1.39 3.79
N VAL A 189 -2.07 -1.43 3.76
CA VAL A 189 -2.91 -1.74 4.92
C VAL A 189 -3.34 -3.19 4.83
N THR A 190 -3.25 -3.90 5.94
CA THR A 190 -3.80 -5.25 6.07
C THR A 190 -4.22 -5.56 7.51
N HIS A 191 -5.11 -6.52 7.67
CA HIS A 191 -5.41 -7.17 8.95
C HIS A 191 -4.85 -8.61 9.00
N ASP A 192 -4.25 -9.07 7.90
CA ASP A 192 -3.66 -10.40 7.76
C ASP A 192 -2.17 -10.36 8.08
N GLN A 193 -1.77 -11.13 9.08
CA GLN A 193 -0.38 -11.22 9.54
C GLN A 193 0.53 -11.87 8.50
N GLU A 194 0.03 -12.86 7.73
CA GLU A 194 0.80 -13.51 6.68
C GLU A 194 1.21 -12.51 5.61
N GLU A 195 0.29 -11.63 5.21
CA GLU A 195 0.56 -10.59 4.23
C GLU A 195 1.68 -9.65 4.72
N ALA A 196 1.59 -9.21 5.98
CA ALA A 196 2.60 -8.34 6.56
C ALA A 196 3.99 -8.99 6.61
N VAL A 197 4.07 -10.28 7.01
CA VAL A 197 5.36 -10.99 7.11
C VAL A 197 5.97 -11.30 5.75
N GLU A 198 5.18 -11.81 4.81
CA GLU A 198 5.70 -12.24 3.51
C GLU A 198 6.15 -11.07 2.65
N VAL A 199 5.45 -9.94 2.76
CA VAL A 199 5.59 -8.85 1.78
C VAL A 199 6.41 -7.68 2.34
N ALA A 200 6.19 -7.25 3.59
CA ALA A 200 6.76 -6.01 4.12
C ALA A 200 8.21 -6.10 4.60
N ASP A 201 8.96 -5.02 4.45
CA ASP A 201 10.27 -4.81 5.08
C ASP A 201 10.11 -4.28 6.51
N THR A 202 9.06 -3.50 6.75
CA THR A 202 8.72 -2.94 8.05
C THR A 202 7.25 -3.18 8.36
N VAL A 203 6.94 -3.61 9.57
CA VAL A 203 5.57 -3.75 10.08
C VAL A 203 5.32 -2.67 11.12
N ILE A 204 4.20 -1.96 10.95
CA ILE A 204 3.70 -0.93 11.84
C ILE A 204 2.40 -1.47 12.43
N VAL A 205 2.45 -1.94 13.68
CA VAL A 205 1.29 -2.52 14.36
C VAL A 205 0.44 -1.41 14.95
N THR A 206 -0.84 -1.40 14.61
CA THR A 206 -1.80 -0.39 15.09
C THR A 206 -2.93 -1.02 15.89
N ASN A 207 -3.37 -0.33 16.95
CA ASN A 207 -4.52 -0.71 17.74
C ASN A 207 -5.25 0.55 18.27
N GLN A 208 -6.57 0.59 18.18
CA GLN A 208 -7.42 1.67 18.69
C GLN A 208 -6.89 3.10 18.38
N GLY A 209 -6.41 3.29 17.15
CA GLY A 209 -5.88 4.58 16.68
C GLY A 209 -4.48 4.92 17.17
N ARG A 210 -3.73 4.00 17.79
CA ARG A 210 -2.35 4.18 18.25
C ARG A 210 -1.39 3.25 17.54
N ILE A 211 -0.11 3.62 17.51
CA ILE A 211 0.97 2.73 17.09
C ILE A 211 1.45 1.97 18.33
N GLU A 212 1.36 0.65 18.28
CA GLU A 212 1.81 -0.25 19.34
C GLU A 212 3.29 -0.60 19.18
N GLN A 213 3.71 -0.87 17.95
CA GLN A 213 5.09 -1.22 17.63
C GLN A 213 5.42 -0.94 16.15
N VAL A 214 6.67 -0.57 15.91
CA VAL A 214 7.28 -0.50 14.58
C VAL A 214 8.55 -1.33 14.61
N GLY A 215 8.77 -2.16 13.60
CA GLY A 215 9.97 -3.00 13.46
C GLY A 215 9.91 -3.87 12.23
N THR A 216 10.96 -4.64 12.00
CA THR A 216 10.93 -5.72 10.99
C THR A 216 9.92 -6.79 11.40
N PRO A 217 9.41 -7.61 10.45
CA PRO A 217 8.56 -8.75 10.82
C PRO A 217 9.16 -9.62 11.92
N GLU A 218 10.46 -9.87 11.87
CA GLU A 218 11.18 -10.68 12.88
C GLU A 218 11.21 -10.02 14.26
N GLU A 219 11.48 -8.70 14.34
CA GLU A 219 11.50 -7.95 15.59
C GLU A 219 10.11 -7.90 16.23
N VAL A 220 9.06 -7.68 15.44
CA VAL A 220 7.68 -7.63 15.95
C VAL A 220 7.26 -8.96 16.55
N CYS A 221 7.69 -10.08 15.96
CA CYS A 221 7.42 -11.43 16.45
C CYS A 221 8.20 -11.76 17.72
N ARG A 222 9.53 -11.61 17.68
CA ARG A 222 10.43 -12.09 18.75
C ARG A 222 10.50 -11.16 19.95
N GLN A 223 10.21 -9.88 19.76
CA GLN A 223 10.34 -8.85 20.78
C GLN A 223 9.09 -7.96 20.84
N PRO A 224 7.91 -8.54 21.15
CA PRO A 224 6.68 -7.77 21.28
C PRO A 224 6.81 -6.73 22.39
N LYS A 225 6.56 -5.44 22.08
CA LYS A 225 6.75 -4.33 23.01
C LYS A 225 5.55 -4.10 23.92
N THR A 226 4.35 -4.52 23.52
CA THR A 226 3.13 -4.38 24.31
C THR A 226 2.43 -5.73 24.47
N GLU A 227 1.59 -5.84 25.48
CA GLU A 227 0.76 -7.03 25.68
C GLU A 227 -0.15 -7.27 24.49
N PHE A 228 -0.73 -6.21 23.92
CA PHE A 228 -1.52 -6.29 22.72
C PHE A 228 -0.75 -6.95 21.55
N VAL A 229 0.49 -6.52 21.28
CA VAL A 229 1.29 -7.10 20.19
C VAL A 229 1.57 -8.58 20.45
N ARG A 230 1.86 -8.96 21.70
CA ARG A 230 2.11 -10.34 22.11
C ARG A 230 0.90 -11.25 21.88
N GLU A 231 -0.29 -10.75 22.19
CA GLU A 231 -1.54 -11.50 22.01
C GLU A 231 -2.03 -11.50 20.56
N PHE A 232 -1.82 -10.37 19.87
CA PHE A 232 -2.30 -10.19 18.51
C PHE A 232 -1.46 -10.97 17.49
N ILE A 233 -0.14 -11.08 17.71
CA ILE A 233 0.76 -11.81 16.81
C ILE A 233 0.78 -13.28 17.20
N ASP A 234 0.32 -14.15 16.31
CA ASP A 234 0.50 -15.60 16.43
C ASP A 234 1.98 -15.95 16.23
N SER A 235 2.73 -16.02 17.35
CA SER A 235 4.18 -16.15 17.37
C SER A 235 4.66 -17.39 16.62
N GLU A 236 4.00 -18.55 16.80
CA GLU A 236 4.42 -19.81 16.18
C GLU A 236 4.27 -19.77 14.65
N ARG A 237 3.15 -19.26 14.19
CA ARG A 237 2.85 -19.11 12.76
C ARG A 237 3.76 -18.07 12.11
N PHE A 238 3.97 -16.97 12.79
CA PHE A 238 4.81 -15.85 12.35
C PHE A 238 6.30 -16.27 12.25
N GLU A 239 6.82 -17.02 13.22
CA GLU A 239 8.19 -17.54 13.20
C GLU A 239 8.44 -18.54 12.07
N ALA A 240 7.49 -19.44 11.84
CA ALA A 240 7.56 -20.39 10.73
C ALA A 240 7.67 -19.68 9.38
N MET A 241 6.95 -18.58 9.20
CA MET A 241 6.95 -17.80 7.96
C MET A 241 8.19 -16.93 7.81
N ALA A 242 8.67 -16.31 8.89
CA ALA A 242 9.90 -15.52 8.89
C ALA A 242 11.13 -16.38 8.60
N ALA A 243 11.15 -17.63 9.08
CA ALA A 243 12.21 -18.60 8.80
C ALA A 243 12.27 -19.00 7.31
N VAL A 244 11.13 -19.13 6.64
CA VAL A 244 11.04 -19.38 5.20
C VAL A 244 11.58 -18.18 4.40
N ARG A 245 11.20 -16.95 4.79
CA ARG A 245 11.69 -15.70 4.16
C ARG A 245 13.21 -15.56 4.27
N GLY A 246 13.79 -15.84 5.43
CA GLY A 246 15.25 -15.76 5.66
C GLY A 246 16.08 -16.73 4.80
N LYS A 247 15.48 -17.82 4.34
CA LYS A 247 16.14 -18.76 3.41
C LYS A 247 16.10 -18.29 1.96
N GLN A 248 15.06 -17.56 1.55
CA GLN A 248 14.91 -17.03 0.19
C GLN A 248 15.83 -15.83 -0.10
N ILE A 249 16.23 -15.06 0.92
CA ILE A 249 17.13 -13.89 0.78
C ILE A 249 18.60 -14.30 0.68
N ARG A 250 18.95 -15.55 1.06
CA ARG A 250 20.32 -16.07 1.05
C ARG A 250 20.68 -16.92 -0.18
N GLN A 251 19.77 -17.05 -1.13
CA GLN A 251 19.98 -17.66 -2.45
C GLN A 251 19.95 -16.58 -3.54
#